data_c16e2f6f69490f04b3944e0f4576520f
#
_entry.id   c16e2f6f69490f04b3944e0f4576520f
#
_cell.length_a   1.000
_cell.length_b   1.000
_cell.length_c   1.000
_cell.angle_alpha   90.00
_cell.angle_beta   90.00
_cell.angle_gamma   90.00
#
_symmetry.space_group_name_H-M   'P 1'
#
loop_
_entity.id
_entity.type
_entity.pdbx_description
1 polymer ?
#
loop_
_entity_poly.entity_id
_entity_poly.type
_entity_poly.pdbx_seq_one_letter_code
_entity_poly.pdbx_strand_id
1 'polypeptide(L)'
;MAAVSEIIVREYFEGLGFLVHQPRKYAVAARAKRPEEEVDLLVVNPQVTEHVVPDEIMWSASELKGIARAIVGVRGWHTDRFSPAMLDDTPEIFRFAEEGAAKSFLPILGPGPVAKILCLPGLSASDSLKAKSKEILKSRGIDGVISFPTMLMELVSMVEVTKNYEKSDLLQVLRILKNYDLLKGPQLELFKRKRS
;
A
#
# COMPACT_ATOMS: atom_id res chain seq x y z
N MET A 1 -3.39 15.71 -2.26
CA MET A 1 -2.44 14.65 -2.72
C MET A 1 -2.85 13.24 -2.26
N ALA A 2 -3.67 13.08 -1.21
CA ALA A 2 -4.17 11.78 -0.77
C ALA A 2 -4.89 10.98 -1.88
N ALA A 3 -5.75 11.61 -2.67
CA ALA A 3 -6.58 10.95 -3.67
C ALA A 3 -5.78 10.15 -4.71
N VAL A 4 -4.67 10.67 -5.25
CA VAL A 4 -3.87 9.94 -6.26
C VAL A 4 -3.17 8.74 -5.64
N SER A 5 -2.64 8.87 -4.43
CA SER A 5 -2.00 7.76 -3.71
C SER A 5 -2.98 6.64 -3.39
N GLU A 6 -4.19 6.99 -2.96
CA GLU A 6 -5.26 6.03 -2.70
C GLU A 6 -5.71 5.32 -4.00
N ILE A 7 -5.76 6.04 -5.14
CA ILE A 7 -6.07 5.44 -6.45
C ILE A 7 -5.00 4.41 -6.84
N ILE A 8 -3.70 4.73 -6.69
CA ILE A 8 -2.61 3.78 -7.00
C ILE A 8 -2.75 2.51 -6.17
N VAL A 9 -2.99 2.66 -4.85
CA VAL A 9 -3.14 1.52 -3.94
C VAL A 9 -4.38 0.70 -4.29
N ARG A 10 -5.51 1.35 -4.59
CA ARG A 10 -6.74 0.67 -5.02
C ARG A 10 -6.51 -0.16 -6.28
N GLU A 11 -5.99 0.46 -7.35
CA GLU A 11 -5.73 -0.22 -8.62
C GLU A 11 -4.74 -1.39 -8.45
N TYR A 12 -3.79 -1.25 -7.54
CA TYR A 12 -2.85 -2.31 -7.22
C TYR A 12 -3.54 -3.52 -6.61
N PHE A 13 -4.36 -3.33 -5.57
CA PHE A 13 -5.09 -4.43 -4.94
C PHE A 13 -6.15 -5.04 -5.87
N GLU A 14 -6.90 -4.22 -6.62
CA GLU A 14 -7.86 -4.71 -7.61
C GLU A 14 -7.17 -5.53 -8.71
N GLY A 15 -6.00 -5.09 -9.18
CA GLY A 15 -5.17 -5.82 -10.15
C GLY A 15 -4.69 -7.18 -9.65
N LEU A 16 -4.53 -7.34 -8.34
CA LEU A 16 -4.20 -8.61 -7.69
C LEU A 16 -5.43 -9.48 -7.37
N GLY A 17 -6.63 -9.04 -7.74
CA GLY A 17 -7.87 -9.79 -7.53
C GLY A 17 -8.56 -9.56 -6.18
N PHE A 18 -8.14 -8.54 -5.41
CA PHE A 18 -8.84 -8.16 -4.20
C PHE A 18 -10.10 -7.35 -4.51
N LEU A 19 -11.15 -7.55 -3.72
CA LEU A 19 -12.26 -6.63 -3.62
C LEU A 19 -11.83 -5.47 -2.71
N VAL A 20 -11.96 -4.25 -3.21
CA VAL A 20 -11.52 -3.04 -2.49
C VAL A 20 -12.72 -2.19 -2.13
N HIS A 21 -12.81 -1.82 -0.86
CA HIS A 21 -13.80 -0.86 -0.37
C HIS A 21 -13.09 0.35 0.25
N GLN A 22 -13.47 1.55 -0.18
CA GLN A 22 -12.97 2.80 0.37
C GLN A 22 -14.00 3.36 1.36
N PRO A 23 -13.69 3.36 2.68
CA PRO A 23 -14.60 3.92 3.67
C PRO A 23 -14.84 5.41 3.43
N ARG A 24 -16.08 5.86 3.57
CA ARG A 24 -16.39 7.28 3.49
C ARG A 24 -15.85 8.02 4.70
N LYS A 25 -15.07 9.06 4.46
CA LYS A 25 -14.52 9.93 5.50
C LYS A 25 -15.34 11.21 5.58
N TYR A 26 -15.80 11.52 6.78
CA TYR A 26 -16.52 12.76 7.06
C TYR A 26 -15.64 13.67 7.92
N ALA A 27 -15.48 14.93 7.51
CA ALA A 27 -14.82 15.93 8.34
C ALA A 27 -15.75 16.30 9.50
N VAL A 28 -15.38 15.96 10.73
CA VAL A 28 -16.08 16.37 11.94
C VAL A 28 -15.27 17.50 12.60
N ALA A 29 -15.77 18.71 12.56
CA ALA A 29 -15.03 19.92 12.90
C ALA A 29 -14.62 20.08 14.38
N ALA A 30 -15.06 19.20 15.28
CA ALA A 30 -14.94 19.46 16.74
C ALA A 30 -14.23 18.37 17.55
N ARG A 31 -13.66 17.32 16.94
CA ARG A 31 -12.98 16.24 17.68
C ARG A 31 -11.80 15.65 16.92
N ALA A 32 -10.88 15.04 17.66
CA ALA A 32 -9.85 14.19 17.04
C ALA A 32 -10.49 13.04 16.27
N LYS A 33 -9.92 12.70 15.11
CA LYS A 33 -10.37 11.55 14.33
C LYS A 33 -10.20 10.26 15.15
N ARG A 34 -11.13 9.33 14.98
CA ARG A 34 -11.02 7.99 15.55
C ARG A 34 -10.09 7.12 14.70
N PRO A 35 -9.52 6.04 15.26
CA PRO A 35 -8.64 5.14 14.51
C PRO A 35 -9.24 4.60 13.20
N GLU A 36 -10.51 4.22 13.20
CA GLU A 36 -11.23 3.75 12.03
C GLU A 36 -11.37 4.80 10.91
N GLU A 37 -11.37 6.09 11.26
CA GLU A 37 -11.43 7.20 10.30
C GLU A 37 -10.09 7.43 9.58
N GLU A 38 -9.01 6.80 10.05
CA GLU A 38 -7.68 6.83 9.45
C GLU A 38 -7.40 5.62 8.55
N VAL A 39 -8.33 4.65 8.48
CA VAL A 39 -8.28 3.57 7.50
C VAL A 39 -8.64 4.12 6.12
N ASP A 40 -7.77 3.90 5.15
CA ASP A 40 -7.96 4.41 3.80
C ASP A 40 -8.70 3.41 2.91
N LEU A 41 -8.34 2.13 2.99
CA LEU A 41 -8.98 1.08 2.21
C LEU A 41 -9.21 -0.18 3.06
N LEU A 42 -10.26 -0.92 2.71
CA LEU A 42 -10.51 -2.29 3.15
C LEU A 42 -10.35 -3.20 1.96
N VAL A 43 -9.61 -4.29 2.12
CA VAL A 43 -9.36 -5.24 1.04
C VAL A 43 -9.70 -6.67 1.47
N VAL A 44 -10.35 -7.40 0.58
CA VAL A 44 -10.70 -8.82 0.77
C VAL A 44 -10.30 -9.60 -0.46
N ASN A 45 -9.52 -10.65 -0.29
CA ASN A 45 -9.22 -11.59 -1.37
C ASN A 45 -10.19 -12.78 -1.29
N PRO A 46 -11.17 -12.89 -2.19
CA PRO A 46 -12.16 -13.95 -2.15
C PRO A 46 -11.59 -15.34 -2.48
N GLN A 47 -10.38 -15.41 -3.03
CA GLN A 47 -9.72 -16.67 -3.41
C GLN A 47 -8.89 -17.25 -2.27
N VAL A 48 -8.64 -16.48 -1.20
CA VAL A 48 -7.83 -16.91 -0.05
C VAL A 48 -8.76 -17.40 1.07
N THR A 49 -8.71 -18.70 1.35
CA THR A 49 -9.49 -19.33 2.43
C THR A 49 -8.74 -19.38 3.75
N GLU A 50 -7.42 -19.54 3.70
CA GLU A 50 -6.55 -19.55 4.86
C GLU A 50 -5.70 -18.29 4.91
N HIS A 51 -5.88 -17.51 5.96
CA HIS A 51 -5.16 -16.23 6.14
C HIS A 51 -3.79 -16.49 6.77
N VAL A 52 -2.74 -16.22 6.01
CA VAL A 52 -1.34 -16.39 6.45
C VAL A 52 -0.61 -15.06 6.31
N VAL A 53 -0.14 -14.53 7.45
CA VAL A 53 0.67 -13.30 7.49
C VAL A 53 2.15 -13.67 7.38
N PRO A 54 2.89 -13.15 6.39
CA PRO A 54 4.32 -13.39 6.26
C PRO A 54 5.13 -12.80 7.42
N ASP A 55 6.26 -13.44 7.76
CA ASP A 55 7.18 -12.94 8.79
C ASP A 55 7.93 -11.68 8.35
N GLU A 56 8.23 -11.57 7.04
CA GLU A 56 8.89 -10.38 6.48
C GLU A 56 7.90 -9.23 6.39
N ILE A 57 8.30 -8.05 6.86
CA ILE A 57 7.41 -6.88 6.90
C ILE A 57 7.30 -6.14 5.55
N MET A 58 8.29 -6.24 4.67
CA MET A 58 8.23 -5.60 3.35
C MET A 58 7.55 -6.52 2.35
N TRP A 59 6.38 -6.11 1.87
CA TRP A 59 5.53 -6.94 1.02
C TRP A 59 5.50 -6.46 -0.43
N SER A 60 5.23 -7.40 -1.29
CA SER A 60 4.93 -7.28 -2.72
C SER A 60 3.71 -8.15 -3.05
N ALA A 61 3.40 -8.33 -4.32
CA ALA A 61 2.33 -9.23 -4.77
C ALA A 61 2.52 -10.68 -4.28
N SER A 62 3.77 -11.12 -4.05
CA SER A 62 4.06 -12.48 -3.57
C SER A 62 3.58 -12.71 -2.15
N GLU A 63 3.80 -11.76 -1.26
CA GLU A 63 3.40 -11.83 0.16
C GLU A 63 1.87 -11.72 0.31
N LEU A 64 1.23 -10.96 -0.58
CA LEU A 64 -0.23 -10.76 -0.56
C LEU A 64 -1.04 -12.00 -0.93
N LYS A 65 -0.42 -13.02 -1.51
CA LYS A 65 -1.12 -14.28 -1.92
C LYS A 65 -1.77 -15.02 -0.75
N GLY A 66 -1.24 -14.89 0.46
CA GLY A 66 -1.78 -15.51 1.67
C GLY A 66 -2.73 -14.60 2.46
N ILE A 67 -2.96 -13.38 2.02
CA ILE A 67 -3.76 -12.40 2.76
C ILE A 67 -5.23 -12.47 2.34
N ALA A 68 -6.09 -12.98 3.22
CA ALA A 68 -7.52 -13.05 2.96
C ALA A 68 -8.19 -11.68 3.09
N ARG A 69 -7.79 -10.87 4.07
CA ARG A 69 -8.37 -9.56 4.35
C ARG A 69 -7.40 -8.64 5.06
N ALA A 70 -7.50 -7.33 4.77
CA ALA A 70 -6.70 -6.33 5.45
C ALA A 70 -7.41 -4.98 5.57
N ILE A 71 -6.97 -4.18 6.55
CA ILE A 71 -7.14 -2.73 6.58
C ILE A 71 -5.85 -2.09 6.08
N VAL A 72 -5.97 -1.03 5.30
CA VAL A 72 -4.84 -0.39 4.64
C VAL A 72 -4.78 1.09 5.00
N GLY A 73 -3.62 1.52 5.50
CA GLY A 73 -3.27 2.93 5.66
C GLY A 73 -2.39 3.39 4.51
N VAL A 74 -2.69 4.55 3.94
CA VAL A 74 -1.95 5.13 2.81
C VAL A 74 -1.28 6.43 3.25
N ARG A 75 0.04 6.49 3.17
CA ARG A 75 0.84 7.68 3.49
C ARG A 75 1.59 8.14 2.25
N GLY A 76 0.91 8.96 1.43
CA GLY A 76 1.39 9.45 0.14
C GLY A 76 2.32 10.66 0.22
N TRP A 77 3.21 10.72 1.19
CA TRP A 77 4.19 11.81 1.35
C TRP A 77 5.43 11.53 0.49
N HIS A 78 5.28 11.68 -0.81
CA HIS A 78 6.25 11.22 -1.83
C HIS A 78 7.60 11.93 -1.81
N THR A 79 7.71 13.08 -1.12
CA THR A 79 8.97 13.81 -0.93
C THR A 79 9.79 13.25 0.23
N ASP A 80 9.20 12.40 1.07
CA ASP A 80 9.79 11.96 2.32
C ASP A 80 10.29 10.51 2.25
N ARG A 81 11.26 10.19 3.11
CA ARG A 81 11.70 8.83 3.42
C ARG A 81 11.35 8.55 4.88
N PHE A 82 10.64 7.46 5.12
CA PHE A 82 10.21 7.08 6.45
C PHE A 82 11.39 6.53 7.26
N SER A 83 12.10 7.46 7.90
CA SER A 83 13.20 7.17 8.82
C SER A 83 12.69 6.79 10.21
N PRO A 84 13.52 6.16 11.09
CA PRO A 84 13.15 5.90 12.48
C PRO A 84 12.65 7.16 13.22
N ALA A 85 13.37 8.28 13.08
CA ALA A 85 12.98 9.53 13.72
C ALA A 85 11.60 10.01 13.26
N MET A 86 11.34 9.99 11.95
CA MET A 86 10.03 10.37 11.41
C MET A 86 8.91 9.46 11.92
N LEU A 87 9.15 8.13 12.01
CA LEU A 87 8.18 7.19 12.53
C LEU A 87 7.87 7.40 14.01
N ASP A 88 8.87 7.78 14.82
CA ASP A 88 8.71 8.09 16.24
C ASP A 88 8.01 9.45 16.45
N ASP A 89 8.35 10.45 15.66
CA ASP A 89 7.83 11.81 15.79
C ASP A 89 6.41 11.99 15.21
N THR A 90 5.91 11.01 14.43
CA THR A 90 4.64 11.12 13.70
C THR A 90 3.70 9.92 14.02
N PRO A 91 3.16 9.85 15.25
CA PRO A 91 2.33 8.73 15.68
C PRO A 91 1.02 8.56 14.88
N GLU A 92 0.53 9.59 14.22
CA GLU A 92 -0.65 9.55 13.35
C GLU A 92 -0.49 8.60 12.15
N ILE A 93 0.74 8.24 11.77
CA ILE A 93 1.01 7.24 10.73
C ILE A 93 0.34 5.90 11.09
N PHE A 94 0.32 5.57 12.39
CA PHE A 94 -0.09 4.26 12.91
C PHE A 94 -1.55 4.20 13.38
N ARG A 95 -2.26 5.33 13.44
CA ARG A 95 -3.62 5.39 14.02
C ARG A 95 -4.60 4.42 13.37
N PHE A 96 -4.51 4.18 12.08
CA PHE A 96 -5.34 3.19 11.39
C PHE A 96 -5.14 1.75 11.90
N ALA A 97 -3.96 1.46 12.50
CA ALA A 97 -3.59 0.14 13.00
C ALA A 97 -3.84 -0.04 14.52
N GLU A 98 -4.35 1.00 15.20
CA GLU A 98 -4.69 0.94 16.63
C GLU A 98 -5.74 -0.14 16.92
N GLU A 99 -5.75 -0.59 18.19
CA GLU A 99 -6.74 -1.58 18.63
C GLU A 99 -8.16 -1.04 18.44
N GLY A 100 -9.01 -1.84 17.83
CA GLY A 100 -10.39 -1.44 17.53
C GLY A 100 -10.63 -0.96 16.10
N ALA A 101 -9.64 -0.38 15.40
CA ALA A 101 -9.84 0.04 14.01
C ALA A 101 -10.29 -1.13 13.13
N ALA A 102 -9.59 -2.26 13.15
CA ALA A 102 -9.98 -3.45 12.40
C ALA A 102 -11.33 -4.02 12.86
N LYS A 103 -11.62 -3.99 14.18
CA LYS A 103 -12.88 -4.51 14.74
C LYS A 103 -14.09 -3.75 14.20
N SER A 104 -13.97 -2.44 13.98
CA SER A 104 -15.05 -1.60 13.43
C SER A 104 -15.46 -2.02 12.02
N PHE A 105 -14.58 -2.68 11.29
CA PHE A 105 -14.83 -3.10 9.90
C PHE A 105 -15.13 -4.59 9.74
N LEU A 106 -15.18 -5.37 10.82
CA LEU A 106 -15.57 -6.79 10.75
C LEU A 106 -16.93 -7.05 10.06
N PRO A 107 -17.95 -6.17 10.18
CA PRO A 107 -19.19 -6.34 9.43
C PRO A 107 -19.00 -6.32 7.90
N ILE A 108 -17.96 -5.65 7.41
CA ILE A 108 -17.64 -5.55 5.98
C ILE A 108 -16.60 -6.63 5.59
N LEU A 109 -15.56 -6.79 6.41
CA LEU A 109 -14.45 -7.72 6.13
C LEU A 109 -14.81 -9.19 6.38
N GLY A 110 -15.86 -9.45 7.18
CA GLY A 110 -16.20 -10.77 7.66
C GLY A 110 -15.35 -11.22 8.87
N PRO A 111 -15.69 -12.36 9.48
CA PRO A 111 -15.01 -12.86 10.67
C PRO A 111 -13.61 -13.39 10.35
N GLY A 112 -12.71 -13.32 11.32
CA GLY A 112 -11.34 -13.87 11.26
C GLY A 112 -10.25 -12.83 11.31
N PRO A 113 -8.97 -13.23 11.14
CA PRO A 113 -7.83 -12.34 11.23
C PRO A 113 -7.83 -11.31 10.10
N VAL A 114 -7.38 -10.11 10.43
CA VAL A 114 -7.31 -8.95 9.51
C VAL A 114 -5.89 -8.40 9.58
N ALA A 115 -5.18 -8.41 8.47
CA ALA A 115 -3.85 -7.82 8.37
C ALA A 115 -3.92 -6.28 8.38
N LYS A 116 -2.87 -5.64 8.89
CA LYS A 116 -2.69 -4.19 8.93
C LYS A 116 -1.56 -3.81 7.98
N ILE A 117 -1.90 -3.25 6.84
CA ILE A 117 -0.96 -2.93 5.76
C ILE A 117 -0.76 -1.43 5.69
N LEU A 118 0.50 -1.01 5.67
CA LEU A 118 0.89 0.39 5.47
C LEU A 118 1.52 0.58 4.08
N CYS A 119 0.92 1.46 3.28
CA CYS A 119 1.47 1.87 1.98
C CYS A 119 2.17 3.22 2.12
N LEU A 120 3.47 3.29 1.75
CA LEU A 120 4.31 4.47 1.92
C LEU A 120 5.33 4.62 0.77
N PRO A 121 5.94 5.82 0.57
CA PRO A 121 6.92 6.05 -0.49
C PRO A 121 8.17 5.15 -0.41
N GLY A 122 8.63 4.88 0.81
CA GLY A 122 9.79 4.03 1.06
C GLY A 122 10.46 4.33 2.38
N LEU A 123 11.26 3.39 2.85
CA LEU A 123 12.09 3.54 4.04
C LEU A 123 13.42 4.22 3.68
N SER A 124 14.19 4.58 4.71
CA SER A 124 15.55 5.13 4.54
C SER A 124 16.42 4.25 3.66
N ALA A 125 17.33 4.86 2.90
CA ALA A 125 18.25 4.15 2.01
C ALA A 125 19.36 3.40 2.76
N SER A 126 19.74 3.89 3.95
CA SER A 126 20.73 3.23 4.82
C SER A 126 20.17 1.94 5.41
N ASP A 127 20.88 0.83 5.27
CA ASP A 127 20.43 -0.49 5.75
C ASP A 127 20.21 -0.51 7.27
N SER A 128 21.06 0.17 8.05
CA SER A 128 20.90 0.25 9.51
C SER A 128 19.64 1.03 9.91
N LEU A 129 19.34 2.16 9.26
CA LEU A 129 18.13 2.93 9.51
C LEU A 129 16.90 2.19 9.00
N LYS A 130 17.02 1.51 7.86
CA LYS A 130 15.93 0.68 7.31
C LYS A 130 15.56 -0.47 8.27
N ALA A 131 16.56 -1.14 8.86
CA ALA A 131 16.31 -2.19 9.86
C ALA A 131 15.58 -1.65 11.08
N LYS A 132 16.03 -0.52 11.64
CA LYS A 132 15.35 0.14 12.77
C LYS A 132 13.92 0.57 12.43
N SER A 133 13.70 1.14 11.22
CA SER A 133 12.33 1.48 10.77
C SER A 133 11.43 0.25 10.71
N LYS A 134 11.93 -0.90 10.23
CA LYS A 134 11.18 -2.16 10.22
C LYS A 134 10.79 -2.63 11.63
N GLU A 135 11.70 -2.51 12.59
CA GLU A 135 11.45 -2.86 14.00
C GLU A 135 10.36 -1.96 14.61
N ILE A 136 10.44 -0.64 14.38
CA ILE A 136 9.42 0.31 14.85
C ILE A 136 8.06 -0.04 14.24
N LEU A 137 7.99 -0.27 12.93
CA LEU A 137 6.76 -0.63 12.23
C LEU A 137 6.12 -1.91 12.82
N LYS A 138 6.92 -2.96 13.04
CA LYS A 138 6.46 -4.20 13.70
C LYS A 138 5.96 -3.94 15.11
N SER A 139 6.70 -3.18 15.92
CA SER A 139 6.32 -2.87 17.32
C SER A 139 5.03 -2.05 17.42
N ARG A 140 4.69 -1.29 16.36
CA ARG A 140 3.44 -0.53 16.23
C ARG A 140 2.29 -1.34 15.66
N GLY A 141 2.47 -2.67 15.48
CA GLY A 141 1.44 -3.58 15.04
C GLY A 141 1.13 -3.54 13.54
N ILE A 142 2.10 -3.11 12.72
CA ILE A 142 2.01 -3.22 11.27
C ILE A 142 2.46 -4.62 10.84
N ASP A 143 1.61 -5.33 10.11
CA ASP A 143 1.90 -6.67 9.61
C ASP A 143 2.69 -6.61 8.30
N GLY A 144 2.35 -5.67 7.41
CA GLY A 144 2.99 -5.53 6.12
C GLY A 144 3.15 -4.08 5.66
N VAL A 145 4.23 -3.83 4.94
CA VAL A 145 4.53 -2.52 4.34
C VAL A 145 4.75 -2.70 2.85
N ILE A 146 4.03 -1.93 2.03
CA ILE A 146 4.19 -1.94 0.58
C ILE A 146 4.66 -0.56 0.13
N SER A 147 5.79 -0.53 -0.58
CA SER A 147 6.30 0.74 -1.09
C SER A 147 5.60 1.17 -2.39
N PHE A 148 5.42 2.48 -2.60
CA PHE A 148 4.89 2.99 -3.88
C PHE A 148 5.72 2.56 -5.08
N PRO A 149 7.08 2.56 -5.04
CA PRO A 149 7.88 2.01 -6.14
C PRO A 149 7.55 0.55 -6.45
N THR A 150 7.36 -0.30 -5.44
CA THR A 150 6.95 -1.71 -5.63
C THR A 150 5.61 -1.79 -6.34
N MET A 151 4.59 -1.10 -5.81
CA MET A 151 3.24 -1.09 -6.39
C MET A 151 3.24 -0.59 -7.84
N LEU A 152 3.94 0.51 -8.12
CA LEU A 152 4.00 1.09 -9.46
C LEU A 152 4.71 0.17 -10.45
N MET A 153 5.83 -0.47 -10.06
CA MET A 153 6.52 -1.44 -10.91
C MET A 153 5.63 -2.64 -11.23
N GLU A 154 4.92 -3.16 -10.23
CA GLU A 154 4.01 -4.30 -10.42
C GLU A 154 2.79 -3.91 -11.26
N LEU A 155 2.19 -2.73 -11.05
CA LEU A 155 1.13 -2.19 -11.89
C LEU A 155 1.58 -2.05 -13.36
N VAL A 156 2.76 -1.48 -13.59
CA VAL A 156 3.34 -1.40 -14.94
C VAL A 156 3.49 -2.79 -15.55
N SER A 157 3.89 -3.79 -14.76
CA SER A 157 4.02 -5.18 -15.26
C SER A 157 2.67 -5.80 -15.60
N MET A 158 1.62 -5.53 -14.83
CA MET A 158 0.25 -6.06 -15.02
C MET A 158 -0.46 -5.44 -16.23
N VAL A 159 -0.15 -4.18 -16.57
CA VAL A 159 -0.84 -3.48 -17.66
C VAL A 159 -0.43 -4.04 -19.03
N GLU A 160 -1.40 -4.49 -19.81
CA GLU A 160 -1.26 -5.00 -21.16
C GLU A 160 -1.62 -3.94 -22.19
N VAL A 161 -0.77 -3.72 -23.18
CA VAL A 161 -1.00 -2.71 -24.25
C VAL A 161 -2.21 -3.02 -25.14
N THR A 162 -2.60 -4.30 -25.22
CA THR A 162 -3.74 -4.80 -26.00
C THR A 162 -5.08 -4.62 -25.32
N LYS A 163 -5.09 -4.36 -24.01
CA LYS A 163 -6.33 -4.15 -23.24
C LYS A 163 -6.68 -2.68 -23.15
N ASN A 164 -7.98 -2.38 -23.11
CA ASN A 164 -8.50 -1.03 -22.88
C ASN A 164 -9.02 -0.92 -21.45
N TYR A 165 -8.50 0.04 -20.67
CA TYR A 165 -8.83 0.24 -19.26
C TYR A 165 -9.82 1.40 -19.11
N GLU A 166 -11.06 1.24 -19.61
CA GLU A 166 -12.07 2.30 -19.71
C GLU A 166 -12.49 2.90 -18.35
N LYS A 167 -12.32 2.15 -17.26
CA LYS A 167 -12.75 2.57 -15.91
C LYS A 167 -11.60 3.01 -15.01
N SER A 168 -10.37 3.06 -15.52
CA SER A 168 -9.19 3.45 -14.78
C SER A 168 -8.30 4.36 -15.59
N ASP A 169 -8.35 5.64 -15.28
CA ASP A 169 -7.46 6.64 -15.90
C ASP A 169 -5.99 6.32 -15.65
N LEU A 170 -5.64 5.84 -14.45
CA LEU A 170 -4.28 5.45 -14.11
C LEU A 170 -3.77 4.33 -15.01
N LEU A 171 -4.52 3.22 -15.10
CA LEU A 171 -4.11 2.07 -15.93
C LEU A 171 -4.09 2.44 -17.41
N GLN A 172 -5.00 3.29 -17.86
CA GLN A 172 -5.02 3.79 -19.24
C GLN A 172 -3.78 4.65 -19.54
N VAL A 173 -3.37 5.52 -18.62
CA VAL A 173 -2.12 6.30 -18.77
C VAL A 173 -0.91 5.37 -18.82
N LEU A 174 -0.81 4.38 -17.91
CA LEU A 174 0.27 3.40 -17.92
C LEU A 174 0.31 2.61 -19.24
N ARG A 175 -0.85 2.21 -19.77
CA ARG A 175 -0.98 1.55 -21.08
C ARG A 175 -0.44 2.42 -22.22
N ILE A 176 -0.83 3.70 -22.24
CA ILE A 176 -0.37 4.65 -23.25
C ILE A 176 1.16 4.80 -23.19
N LEU A 177 1.71 5.00 -21.99
CA LEU A 177 3.16 5.13 -21.80
C LEU A 177 3.91 3.85 -22.24
N LYS A 178 3.36 2.65 -21.97
CA LYS A 178 3.92 1.39 -22.46
C LYS A 178 3.84 1.28 -23.98
N ASN A 179 2.72 1.68 -24.58
CA ASN A 179 2.52 1.61 -26.04
C ASN A 179 3.50 2.51 -26.80
N TYR A 180 3.96 3.59 -26.18
CA TYR A 180 4.98 4.49 -26.74
C TYR A 180 6.41 4.17 -26.28
N ASP A 181 6.65 3.00 -25.68
CA ASP A 181 7.95 2.57 -25.14
C ASP A 181 8.58 3.54 -24.11
N LEU A 182 7.76 4.37 -23.48
CA LEU A 182 8.19 5.31 -22.44
C LEU A 182 8.37 4.61 -21.08
N LEU A 183 7.67 3.49 -20.85
CA LEU A 183 7.84 2.60 -19.70
C LEU A 183 8.39 1.27 -20.21
N LYS A 184 9.69 1.09 -20.12
CA LYS A 184 10.31 -0.22 -20.30
C LYS A 184 10.13 -1.00 -19.00
N GLY A 185 9.67 -2.27 -19.10
CA GLY A 185 9.49 -3.16 -17.94
C GLY A 185 10.75 -3.22 -17.05
N PRO A 186 10.94 -4.16 -16.12
CA PRO A 186 11.95 -4.14 -15.07
C PRO A 186 13.42 -3.92 -15.48
N GLN A 187 13.67 -3.53 -16.71
CA GLN A 187 14.96 -3.04 -17.22
C GLN A 187 15.38 -1.64 -16.70
N LEU A 188 14.66 -1.06 -15.73
CA LEU A 188 15.05 0.21 -15.09
C LEU A 188 16.41 0.16 -14.37
N GLU A 189 17.05 -1.00 -14.23
CA GLU A 189 18.40 -1.12 -13.68
C GLU A 189 19.54 -0.93 -14.69
N LEU A 190 19.31 -0.87 -15.98
CA LEU A 190 20.36 -0.84 -17.00
C LEU A 190 20.94 0.53 -17.33
N PHE A 191 20.40 1.61 -16.74
CA PHE A 191 21.00 2.95 -16.92
C PHE A 191 21.77 3.43 -15.67
N LYS A 192 22.66 2.61 -15.14
CA LYS A 192 23.83 3.16 -14.42
C LYS A 192 24.73 3.81 -15.46
N ARG A 193 24.56 5.13 -15.65
CA ARG A 193 25.54 5.95 -16.36
C ARG A 193 26.90 5.67 -15.73
N LYS A 194 27.81 5.00 -16.46
CA LYS A 194 29.23 5.09 -16.19
C LYS A 194 29.59 6.58 -16.30
N ARG A 195 29.83 7.21 -15.17
CA ARG A 195 30.54 8.48 -15.18
C ARG A 195 31.99 8.16 -15.54
N SER A 196 32.41 8.60 -16.71
CA SER A 196 33.83 8.78 -17.08
C SER A 196 34.41 9.88 -16.24
#